data_fb1851a9e8ae0902c5cdc15885db9ce6
#
_entry.id   fb1851a9e8ae0902c5cdc15885db9ce6
#
_cell.length_a   1.000
_cell.length_b   1.000
_cell.length_c   1.000
_cell.angle_alpha   90.00
_cell.angle_beta   90.00
_cell.angle_gamma   90.00
#
_symmetry.space_group_name_H-M   'P 1'
#
loop_
_entity.id
_entity.type
_entity.pdbx_description
1 polymer ?
#
loop_
_entity_poly.entity_id
_entity_poly.type
_entity_poly.pdbx_seq_one_letter_code
_entity_poly.pdbx_strand_id
1 'polypeptide(L)'
;MKRKILSFVAFFGLASMANAQMYVSPGSYVFMNNQYMYVTQDVNIQGTGNFYLRNTSQLLQGGTGAGANAGAGDLSVFQEGTVNNFQYNYWCSPVGNASAAVGNEAFGITMLNRPTGLTTSTAATILPTNNYNGTASPLAIAPYWIW
;
A
#
# COMPACT_ATOMS: atom_id res chain seq x y z
N MET A 1 20.17 37.14 -30.94
CA MET A 1 19.12 36.11 -31.15
C MET A 1 19.58 34.70 -30.78
N LYS A 2 20.73 34.19 -31.17
CA LYS A 2 21.20 32.83 -30.89
C LYS A 2 21.25 32.45 -29.39
N ARG A 3 21.66 33.32 -28.48
CA ARG A 3 21.70 33.06 -27.02
C ARG A 3 20.33 32.86 -26.39
N LYS A 4 19.29 33.58 -26.84
CA LYS A 4 17.92 33.43 -26.29
C LYS A 4 17.27 32.13 -26.74
N ILE A 5 17.57 31.66 -27.93
CA ILE A 5 17.10 30.37 -28.45
C ILE A 5 17.71 29.22 -27.68
N LEU A 6 19.03 29.31 -27.36
CA LEU A 6 19.70 28.27 -26.60
C LEU A 6 19.14 28.12 -25.17
N SER A 7 18.85 29.27 -24.51
CA SER A 7 18.21 29.27 -23.18
C SER A 7 16.80 28.70 -23.19
N PHE A 8 16.02 28.94 -24.24
CA PHE A 8 14.66 28.41 -24.39
C PHE A 8 14.68 26.90 -24.62
N VAL A 9 15.59 26.38 -25.44
CA VAL A 9 15.76 24.95 -25.70
C VAL A 9 16.26 24.22 -24.45
N ALA A 10 17.17 24.82 -23.67
CA ALA A 10 17.63 24.24 -22.40
C ALA A 10 16.50 24.17 -21.35
N PHE A 11 15.65 25.18 -21.27
CA PHE A 11 14.50 25.19 -20.35
C PHE A 11 13.43 24.15 -20.76
N PHE A 12 13.17 23.98 -22.04
CA PHE A 12 12.24 22.98 -22.55
C PHE A 12 12.78 21.55 -22.39
N GLY A 13 14.08 21.35 -22.55
CA GLY A 13 14.72 20.04 -22.33
C GLY A 13 14.71 19.59 -20.87
N LEU A 14 14.78 20.52 -19.90
CA LEU A 14 14.67 20.22 -18.49
C LEU A 14 13.23 19.89 -18.05
N ALA A 15 12.22 20.49 -18.67
CA ALA A 15 10.82 20.23 -18.36
C ALA A 15 10.36 18.81 -18.80
N SER A 16 11.01 18.22 -19.79
CA SER A 16 10.67 16.87 -20.26
C SER A 16 11.22 15.73 -19.38
N MET A 17 12.01 16.05 -18.34
CA MET A 17 12.54 15.05 -17.38
C MET A 17 11.78 15.02 -16.05
N ALA A 18 10.67 15.76 -15.91
CA ALA A 18 9.84 15.69 -14.72
C ALA A 18 9.04 14.37 -14.69
N ASN A 19 9.61 13.37 -14.08
CA ASN A 19 8.90 12.13 -13.78
C ASN A 19 8.07 12.32 -12.52
N ALA A 20 6.77 12.06 -12.60
CA ALA A 20 5.87 12.15 -11.46
C ALA A 20 5.95 10.86 -10.64
N GLN A 21 6.88 10.78 -9.73
CA GLN A 21 7.01 9.74 -8.72
C GLN A 21 6.33 10.22 -7.44
N MET A 22 5.63 9.31 -6.75
CA MET A 22 5.10 9.60 -5.43
C MET A 22 6.14 9.24 -4.36
N TYR A 23 6.45 10.20 -3.49
CA TYR A 23 7.40 10.01 -2.40
C TYR A 23 6.75 10.37 -1.06
N VAL A 24 6.82 9.45 -0.11
CA VAL A 24 6.41 9.65 1.29
C VAL A 24 7.64 9.59 2.17
N SER A 25 8.00 10.71 2.80
CA SER A 25 9.19 10.79 3.64
C SER A 25 9.00 10.08 4.99
N PRO A 26 10.10 9.71 5.67
CA PRO A 26 10.02 9.15 7.02
C PRO A 26 9.24 10.05 7.98
N GLY A 27 8.38 9.47 8.80
CA GLY A 27 7.54 10.18 9.76
C GLY A 27 6.37 10.96 9.17
N SER A 28 6.19 10.92 7.84
CA SER A 28 5.06 11.53 7.15
C SER A 28 4.02 10.48 6.79
N TYR A 29 2.83 10.93 6.43
CA TYR A 29 1.83 10.01 5.90
C TYR A 29 0.98 10.65 4.81
N VAL A 30 0.41 9.79 3.97
CA VAL A 30 -0.69 10.10 3.07
C VAL A 30 -1.92 9.36 3.57
N PHE A 31 -3.04 10.06 3.63
CA PHE A 31 -4.32 9.48 4.04
C PHE A 31 -5.37 9.72 2.98
N MET A 32 -5.99 8.64 2.54
CA MET A 32 -7.06 8.67 1.56
C MET A 32 -8.31 8.00 2.12
N ASN A 33 -9.45 8.61 1.88
CA ASN A 33 -10.74 8.10 2.32
C ASN A 33 -11.78 8.28 1.22
N ASN A 34 -12.30 7.18 0.69
CA ASN A 34 -13.25 7.15 -0.43
C ASN A 34 -12.76 7.90 -1.68
N GLN A 35 -11.46 7.86 -1.95
CA GLN A 35 -10.85 8.57 -3.06
C GLN A 35 -10.00 7.65 -3.93
N TYR A 36 -9.78 8.08 -5.16
CA TYR A 36 -8.86 7.43 -6.09
C TYR A 36 -7.64 8.31 -6.31
N MET A 37 -6.46 7.71 -6.29
CA MET A 37 -5.22 8.37 -6.66
C MET A 37 -4.59 7.63 -7.83
N TYR A 38 -4.15 8.37 -8.81
CA TYR A 38 -3.36 7.83 -9.91
C TYR A 38 -1.93 8.37 -9.84
N VAL A 39 -0.98 7.46 -9.83
CA VAL A 39 0.46 7.76 -9.86
C VAL A 39 1.00 7.21 -11.16
N THR A 40 1.60 8.04 -12.00
CA THR A 40 2.08 7.65 -13.32
C THR A 40 3.26 6.70 -13.30
N GLN A 41 4.02 6.71 -12.21
CA GLN A 41 5.22 5.90 -12.02
C GLN A 41 5.23 5.23 -10.64
N ASP A 42 6.40 5.23 -10.00
CA ASP A 42 6.68 4.51 -8.78
C ASP A 42 6.10 5.18 -7.54
N VAL A 43 5.80 4.39 -6.55
CA VAL A 43 5.50 4.82 -5.19
C VAL A 43 6.67 4.43 -4.29
N ASN A 44 7.18 5.41 -3.57
CA ASN A 44 8.31 5.25 -2.68
C ASN A 44 7.94 5.74 -1.27
N ILE A 45 7.76 4.81 -0.34
CA ILE A 45 7.40 5.10 1.04
C ILE A 45 8.61 4.78 1.92
N GLN A 46 9.25 5.80 2.49
CA GLN A 46 10.52 5.66 3.17
C GLN A 46 10.41 5.52 4.69
N GLY A 47 11.21 4.61 5.23
CA GLY A 47 11.41 4.45 6.67
C GLY A 47 10.10 4.25 7.43
N THR A 48 9.74 5.21 8.30
CA THR A 48 8.49 5.23 9.07
C THR A 48 7.35 5.98 8.39
N GLY A 49 7.46 6.20 7.09
CA GLY A 49 6.39 6.78 6.27
C GLY A 49 5.22 5.81 6.13
N ASN A 50 4.01 6.34 6.00
CA ASN A 50 2.80 5.54 5.88
C ASN A 50 1.89 6.03 4.76
N PHE A 51 1.23 5.10 4.09
CA PHE A 51 0.19 5.41 3.14
C PHE A 51 -1.09 4.65 3.49
N TYR A 52 -2.12 5.37 3.89
CA TYR A 52 -3.39 4.80 4.34
C TYR A 52 -4.45 4.89 3.25
N LEU A 53 -4.93 3.74 2.80
CA LEU A 53 -6.10 3.63 1.94
C LEU A 53 -7.28 3.14 2.80
N ARG A 54 -8.29 3.98 2.95
CA ARG A 54 -9.45 3.69 3.81
C ARG A 54 -10.74 3.64 3.01
N ASN A 55 -11.65 2.81 3.47
CA ASN A 55 -12.93 2.53 2.82
C ASN A 55 -12.74 2.11 1.35
N THR A 56 -13.34 2.79 0.39
CA THR A 56 -13.25 2.47 -1.05
C THR A 56 -12.04 3.11 -1.75
N SER A 57 -11.08 3.64 -0.99
CA SER A 57 -9.91 4.28 -1.59
C SER A 57 -9.04 3.30 -2.35
N GLN A 58 -8.54 3.74 -3.49
CA GLN A 58 -7.66 2.94 -4.34
C GLN A 58 -6.46 3.76 -4.83
N LEU A 59 -5.32 3.10 -4.89
CA LEU A 59 -4.12 3.59 -5.54
C LEU A 59 -3.97 2.87 -6.89
N LEU A 60 -4.02 3.64 -7.96
CA LEU A 60 -3.80 3.17 -9.32
C LEU A 60 -2.41 3.62 -9.76
N GLN A 61 -1.62 2.69 -10.31
CA GLN A 61 -0.30 3.00 -10.83
C GLN A 61 -0.26 2.83 -12.34
N GLY A 62 0.50 3.69 -12.96
CA GLY A 62 0.82 3.60 -14.38
C GLY A 62 1.79 2.46 -14.68
N GLY A 63 2.37 2.46 -15.86
CA GLY A 63 3.32 1.44 -16.30
C GLY A 63 4.63 1.51 -15.53
N THR A 64 4.70 0.79 -14.41
CA THR A 64 5.93 0.62 -13.64
C THR A 64 6.56 -0.73 -13.95
N GLY A 65 7.88 -0.80 -13.92
CA GLY A 65 8.58 -2.08 -13.99
C GLY A 65 8.41 -2.90 -12.72
N ALA A 66 8.62 -4.21 -12.80
CA ALA A 66 8.64 -5.05 -11.60
C ALA A 66 9.69 -4.55 -10.61
N GLY A 67 9.29 -4.34 -9.36
CA GLY A 67 10.17 -3.85 -8.29
C GLY A 67 10.46 -2.35 -8.34
N ALA A 68 9.69 -1.58 -9.10
CA ALA A 68 9.85 -0.13 -9.20
C ALA A 68 9.42 0.59 -7.91
N ASN A 69 8.40 0.09 -7.21
CA ASN A 69 8.03 0.60 -5.90
C ASN A 69 9.15 0.33 -4.88
N ALA A 70 9.42 1.28 -4.02
CA ALA A 70 10.56 1.24 -3.12
C ALA A 70 10.24 1.81 -1.74
N GLY A 71 11.18 1.63 -0.82
CA GLY A 71 11.12 2.12 0.54
C GLY A 71 10.74 1.05 1.54
N ALA A 72 10.98 1.34 2.82
CA ALA A 72 10.71 0.45 3.96
C ALA A 72 9.51 0.93 4.80
N GLY A 73 8.71 1.86 4.27
CA GLY A 73 7.50 2.33 4.90
C GLY A 73 6.29 1.46 4.56
N ASP A 74 5.17 1.75 5.18
CA ASP A 74 3.99 0.90 5.16
C ASP A 74 2.90 1.41 4.21
N LEU A 75 2.33 0.50 3.41
CA LEU A 75 1.06 0.68 2.72
C LEU A 75 -0.04 -0.06 3.49
N SER A 76 -0.97 0.68 4.06
CA SER A 76 -2.07 0.14 4.83
C SER A 76 -3.39 0.23 4.06
N VAL A 77 -3.91 -0.92 3.64
CA VAL A 77 -5.12 -1.02 2.84
C VAL A 77 -6.26 -1.59 3.69
N PHE A 78 -7.37 -0.86 3.73
CA PHE A 78 -8.59 -1.35 4.36
C PHE A 78 -9.30 -2.33 3.41
N GLN A 79 -9.65 -3.48 3.95
CA GLN A 79 -10.47 -4.48 3.26
C GLN A 79 -11.61 -4.89 4.19
N GLU A 80 -12.80 -5.00 3.66
CA GLU A 80 -13.99 -5.38 4.41
C GLU A 80 -14.61 -6.63 3.79
N GLY A 81 -14.94 -7.61 4.64
CA GLY A 81 -15.71 -8.75 4.24
C GLY A 81 -17.17 -8.36 4.02
N THR A 82 -17.72 -8.68 2.86
CA THR A 82 -19.07 -8.29 2.45
C THR A 82 -20.08 -9.44 2.50
N VAL A 83 -19.63 -10.64 2.88
CA VAL A 83 -20.44 -11.84 2.90
C VAL A 83 -20.90 -12.23 4.31
N ASN A 84 -21.91 -13.05 4.42
CA ASN A 84 -22.41 -13.56 5.70
C ASN A 84 -21.57 -14.73 6.24
N ASN A 85 -21.91 -15.24 7.41
CA ASN A 85 -21.16 -16.31 8.11
C ASN A 85 -21.12 -17.67 7.38
N PHE A 86 -21.89 -17.83 6.31
CA PHE A 86 -21.96 -19.07 5.52
C PHE A 86 -21.27 -18.98 4.17
N GLN A 87 -20.58 -17.88 3.91
CA GLN A 87 -19.90 -17.60 2.65
C GLN A 87 -18.44 -17.24 2.90
N TYR A 88 -17.60 -17.46 1.89
CA TYR A 88 -16.19 -17.13 1.96
C TYR A 88 -15.92 -15.73 1.42
N ASN A 89 -15.03 -15.02 2.10
CA ASN A 89 -14.39 -13.82 1.56
C ASN A 89 -13.06 -14.22 0.93
N TYR A 90 -12.86 -13.84 -0.32
CA TYR A 90 -11.58 -14.02 -0.98
C TYR A 90 -10.78 -12.72 -0.84
N TRP A 91 -9.75 -12.77 -0.02
CA TRP A 91 -8.85 -11.65 0.16
C TRP A 91 -7.52 -11.96 -0.52
N CYS A 92 -7.01 -11.00 -1.30
CA CYS A 92 -5.69 -11.09 -1.89
C CYS A 92 -4.85 -9.91 -1.45
N SER A 93 -3.53 -10.06 -1.58
CA SER A 93 -2.64 -8.94 -1.39
C SER A 93 -2.98 -7.83 -2.38
N PRO A 94 -3.20 -6.60 -1.92
CA PRO A 94 -3.42 -5.46 -2.80
C PRO A 94 -2.15 -5.01 -3.53
N VAL A 95 -1.00 -5.52 -3.14
CA VAL A 95 0.30 -5.27 -3.75
C VAL A 95 0.92 -6.58 -4.20
N GLY A 96 1.43 -6.60 -5.43
CA GLY A 96 2.19 -7.75 -5.93
C GLY A 96 3.53 -7.84 -5.21
N ASN A 97 3.90 -9.04 -4.81
CA ASN A 97 5.24 -9.35 -4.35
C ASN A 97 6.00 -10.07 -5.46
N ALA A 98 6.66 -9.31 -6.33
CA ALA A 98 7.43 -9.87 -7.44
C ALA A 98 8.79 -10.43 -6.99
N SER A 99 9.34 -9.95 -5.89
CA SER A 99 10.58 -10.43 -5.28
C SER A 99 10.69 -9.91 -3.84
N ALA A 100 11.41 -10.62 -2.99
CA ALA A 100 11.73 -10.20 -1.63
C ALA A 100 12.78 -9.07 -1.64
N ALA A 101 12.48 -7.96 -2.30
CA ALA A 101 13.26 -6.74 -2.16
C ALA A 101 12.94 -6.09 -0.81
N VAL A 102 13.89 -5.34 -0.26
CA VAL A 102 13.71 -4.59 0.99
C VAL A 102 12.45 -3.74 0.90
N GLY A 103 11.54 -3.89 1.84
CA GLY A 103 10.25 -3.20 1.89
C GLY A 103 9.12 -3.83 1.07
N ASN A 104 9.37 -4.96 0.39
CA ASN A 104 8.35 -5.70 -0.36
C ASN A 104 8.20 -7.11 0.22
N GLU A 105 7.63 -7.20 1.39
CA GLU A 105 7.46 -8.46 2.10
C GLU A 105 6.30 -9.29 1.53
N ALA A 106 6.43 -10.61 1.63
CA ALA A 106 5.36 -11.51 1.24
C ALA A 106 4.11 -11.25 2.10
N PHE A 107 2.97 -11.03 1.44
CA PHE A 107 1.71 -10.93 2.16
C PHE A 107 1.38 -12.26 2.85
N GLY A 108 0.98 -12.16 4.11
CA GLY A 108 0.60 -13.31 4.93
C GLY A 108 -0.33 -12.91 6.07
N ILE A 109 -0.85 -13.93 6.77
CA ILE A 109 -1.78 -13.75 7.89
C ILE A 109 -1.22 -12.83 8.99
N THR A 110 0.10 -12.80 9.16
CA THR A 110 0.78 -11.97 10.15
C THR A 110 0.72 -10.47 9.85
N MET A 111 0.39 -10.10 8.62
CA MET A 111 0.23 -8.70 8.19
C MET A 111 -1.18 -8.16 8.44
N LEU A 112 -2.09 -9.01 8.90
CA LEU A 112 -3.46 -8.60 9.18
C LEU A 112 -3.54 -7.76 10.45
N ASN A 113 -4.22 -6.63 10.34
CA ASN A 113 -4.45 -5.71 11.42
C ASN A 113 -5.92 -5.31 11.49
N ARG A 114 -6.41 -5.07 12.69
CA ARG A 114 -7.72 -4.47 12.88
C ARG A 114 -7.58 -2.95 12.97
N PRO A 115 -8.26 -2.16 12.15
CA PRO A 115 -8.30 -0.71 12.32
C PRO A 115 -8.95 -0.34 13.66
N THR A 116 -8.29 0.54 14.41
CA THR A 116 -8.78 1.11 15.68
C THR A 116 -9.02 2.60 15.58
N GLY A 117 -8.60 3.22 14.49
CA GLY A 117 -8.77 4.62 14.16
C GLY A 117 -8.42 4.89 12.71
N LEU A 118 -8.41 6.15 12.31
CA LEU A 118 -8.14 6.55 10.93
C LEU A 118 -6.75 6.11 10.45
N THR A 119 -5.75 6.26 11.30
CA THR A 119 -4.35 5.93 11.00
C THR A 119 -3.77 4.90 11.96
N THR A 120 -4.57 4.34 12.85
CA THR A 120 -4.15 3.38 13.86
C THR A 120 -4.79 2.02 13.64
N SER A 121 -4.04 0.98 13.93
CA SER A 121 -4.52 -0.39 13.89
C SER A 121 -3.81 -1.24 14.95
N THR A 122 -4.42 -2.35 15.29
CA THR A 122 -3.86 -3.34 16.21
C THR A 122 -3.65 -4.64 15.45
N ALA A 123 -2.46 -5.22 15.55
CA ALA A 123 -2.14 -6.49 14.91
C ALA A 123 -3.10 -7.60 15.35
N ALA A 124 -3.45 -8.47 14.40
CA ALA A 124 -4.25 -9.64 14.70
C ALA A 124 -3.45 -10.63 15.57
N THR A 125 -4.11 -11.25 16.53
CA THR A 125 -3.56 -12.40 17.25
C THR A 125 -3.72 -13.64 16.39
N ILE A 126 -2.62 -14.28 16.04
CA ILE A 126 -2.65 -15.54 15.29
C ILE A 126 -2.79 -16.69 16.29
N LEU A 127 -3.90 -17.40 16.18
CA LEU A 127 -4.22 -18.53 17.05
C LEU A 127 -3.42 -19.78 16.63
N PRO A 128 -3.20 -20.75 17.55
CA PRO A 128 -2.66 -22.06 17.18
C PRO A 128 -3.52 -22.76 16.12
N THR A 129 -2.90 -23.58 15.28
CA THR A 129 -3.57 -24.29 14.18
C THR A 129 -4.70 -25.21 14.59
N ASN A 130 -4.72 -25.64 15.84
CA ASN A 130 -5.77 -26.50 16.43
C ASN A 130 -6.87 -25.69 17.13
N ASN A 131 -6.79 -24.38 17.15
CA ASN A 131 -7.81 -23.50 17.70
C ASN A 131 -8.58 -22.84 16.54
N TYR A 132 -9.80 -23.28 16.32
CA TYR A 132 -10.68 -22.81 15.24
C TYR A 132 -11.52 -21.59 15.62
N ASN A 133 -11.43 -21.14 16.86
CA ASN A 133 -12.20 -20.01 17.34
C ASN A 133 -11.44 -18.71 17.06
N GLY A 134 -12.15 -17.76 16.46
CA GLY A 134 -11.64 -16.43 16.25
C GLY A 134 -12.53 -15.39 16.92
N THR A 135 -12.02 -14.18 17.06
CA THR A 135 -12.78 -13.03 17.56
C THR A 135 -12.54 -11.82 16.66
N ALA A 136 -13.57 -10.99 16.52
CA ALA A 136 -13.43 -9.76 15.74
C ALA A 136 -12.84 -8.61 16.58
N SER A 137 -13.00 -8.62 17.90
CA SER A 137 -12.54 -7.56 18.79
C SER A 137 -12.17 -8.12 20.19
N PRO A 138 -10.90 -8.20 20.55
CA PRO A 138 -9.73 -8.00 19.64
C PRO A 138 -9.72 -8.98 18.47
N LEU A 139 -9.05 -8.60 17.38
CA LEU A 139 -8.97 -9.50 16.22
C LEU A 139 -8.07 -10.70 16.55
N ALA A 140 -8.65 -11.88 16.49
CA ALA A 140 -7.93 -13.14 16.61
C ALA A 140 -8.36 -14.08 15.50
N ILE A 141 -7.39 -14.65 14.77
CA ILE A 141 -7.63 -15.47 13.57
C ILE A 141 -6.88 -16.77 13.68
N ALA A 142 -7.57 -17.88 13.36
CA ALA A 142 -6.94 -19.17 13.19
C ALA A 142 -6.41 -19.32 11.75
N PRO A 143 -5.17 -19.78 11.55
CA PRO A 143 -4.61 -20.00 10.22
C PRO A 143 -5.43 -20.98 9.37
N TYR A 144 -6.16 -21.87 10.03
CA TYR A 144 -7.03 -22.85 9.38
C TYR A 144 -8.06 -22.25 8.41
N TRP A 145 -8.48 -21.00 8.64
CA TRP A 145 -9.51 -20.32 7.83
C TRP A 145 -8.94 -19.45 6.72
N ILE A 146 -7.62 -19.45 6.55
CA ILE A 146 -6.94 -18.62 5.55
C ILE A 146 -6.13 -19.52 4.63
N TRP A 147 -6.44 -19.46 3.36
CA TRP A 147 -5.84 -20.27 2.29
C TRP A 147 -5.14 -19.37 1.28
#